data_5d5b58c5539e978b4851d7986dcf67a0
#
_entry.id   5d5b58c5539e978b4851d7986dcf67a0
#
_cell.length_a   1.000
_cell.length_b   1.000
_cell.length_c   1.000
_cell.angle_alpha   90.00
_cell.angle_beta   90.00
_cell.angle_gamma   90.00
#
_symmetry.space_group_name_H-M   'P 1'
#
loop_
_entity.id
_entity.type
_entity.pdbx_description
1 polymer ?
#
loop_
_entity_poly.entity_id
_entity_poly.type
_entity_poly.pdbx_seq_one_letter_code
_entity_poly.pdbx_strand_id
1 'polypeptide(L)'
;MNTKMKIVATAILAAMASPAQAQSDYPNRVVKIVNPYVAGSTTDVLARALAMGLSSRLGQQFIIENKPGAGGALGTASVVRGDADGYTLLFAPALVLSVYPQARKDAGYKPDALVPVCQTFTNAMALAVAQGSPIKTVADLVAAAKQKPGALNYGHQGVLTIPHLAMEEFLQTAQINIKDIPFRGEPLVMTDLLGGRLDVASLVLGTTTGQNVRVIGVFAETRHPAFPDVPTVKEQGYDVSPASFGGLMAPAATPAPIIAKLATGCAAAAKDDMYVTTAKRAAQPNDYYDDAAAFKQRLERDIGRKATVLTRVKIDP
;
A
#
# COMPACT_ATOMS: atom_id res chain seq x y z
N MET A 1 -68.43 -0.57 -12.18
CA MET A 1 -67.03 -0.85 -11.85
C MET A 1 -66.75 -0.19 -10.52
N ASN A 2 -66.63 -1.04 -9.46
CA ASN A 2 -66.86 -0.70 -8.06
C ASN A 2 -65.81 0.25 -7.45
N THR A 3 -66.30 1.25 -6.76
CA THR A 3 -65.51 2.28 -6.03
C THR A 3 -64.50 1.69 -5.06
N LYS A 4 -64.69 0.46 -4.56
CA LYS A 4 -63.78 -0.28 -3.67
C LYS A 4 -62.51 -0.76 -4.35
N MET A 5 -62.51 -0.92 -5.71
CA MET A 5 -61.33 -1.37 -6.45
C MET A 5 -60.36 -0.21 -6.79
N LYS A 6 -60.81 1.04 -6.75
CA LYS A 6 -59.98 2.23 -6.99
C LYS A 6 -59.16 2.62 -5.73
N ILE A 7 -59.66 2.30 -4.52
CA ILE A 7 -58.94 2.62 -3.26
C ILE A 7 -57.76 1.66 -3.02
N VAL A 8 -57.86 0.39 -3.44
CA VAL A 8 -56.75 -0.60 -3.31
C VAL A 8 -55.60 -0.30 -4.27
N ALA A 9 -55.92 0.19 -5.48
CA ALA A 9 -54.87 0.53 -6.46
C ALA A 9 -54.03 1.77 -6.08
N THR A 10 -54.59 2.72 -5.33
CA THR A 10 -53.90 3.92 -4.85
C THR A 10 -53.01 3.64 -3.64
N ALA A 11 -53.36 2.66 -2.82
CA ALA A 11 -52.53 2.28 -1.64
C ALA A 11 -51.29 1.48 -2.00
N ILE A 12 -51.27 0.75 -3.13
CA ILE A 12 -50.10 -0.03 -3.59
C ILE A 12 -49.04 0.85 -4.23
N LEU A 13 -49.41 1.99 -4.82
CA LEU A 13 -48.43 2.92 -5.44
C LEU A 13 -47.66 3.76 -4.40
N ALA A 14 -48.17 3.91 -3.20
CA ALA A 14 -47.51 4.67 -2.11
C ALA A 14 -46.42 3.87 -1.37
N ALA A 15 -46.37 2.55 -1.56
CA ALA A 15 -45.40 1.68 -0.86
C ALA A 15 -44.05 1.49 -1.60
N MET A 16 -43.89 2.08 -2.80
CA MET A 16 -42.62 2.00 -3.57
C MET A 16 -41.74 3.26 -3.47
N ALA A 17 -42.06 4.17 -2.58
CA ALA A 17 -41.26 5.36 -2.37
C ALA A 17 -40.29 5.14 -1.18
N SER A 18 -39.06 4.80 -1.52
CA SER A 18 -37.81 5.22 -0.89
C SER A 18 -37.01 4.25 0.00
N PRO A 19 -35.81 3.98 -0.48
CA PRO A 19 -34.64 4.06 0.41
C PRO A 19 -33.64 5.18 -0.04
N ALA A 20 -34.09 6.19 -0.82
CA ALA A 20 -33.17 7.22 -1.34
C ALA A 20 -32.71 8.26 -0.29
N GLN A 21 -33.41 8.40 0.84
CA GLN A 21 -33.08 9.44 1.84
C GLN A 21 -31.98 9.04 2.83
N ALA A 22 -31.73 7.75 3.07
CA ALA A 22 -30.72 7.30 4.02
C ALA A 22 -29.27 7.53 3.54
N GLN A 23 -29.05 7.82 2.24
CA GLN A 23 -27.72 8.02 1.66
C GLN A 23 -27.25 9.49 1.68
N SER A 24 -28.12 10.47 1.95
CA SER A 24 -27.73 11.89 2.02
C SER A 24 -26.89 12.22 3.25
N ASP A 25 -27.00 11.46 4.33
CA ASP A 25 -26.37 11.75 5.63
C ASP A 25 -25.04 11.03 5.86
N TYR A 26 -24.50 10.31 4.88
CA TYR A 26 -23.17 9.69 5.01
C TYR A 26 -22.07 10.76 4.95
N PRO A 27 -21.03 10.69 5.83
CA PRO A 27 -20.99 9.94 7.07
C PRO A 27 -21.74 10.67 8.20
N ASN A 28 -22.48 9.94 9.04
CA ASN A 28 -23.15 10.47 10.22
C ASN A 28 -22.60 9.90 11.53
N ARG A 29 -21.56 9.10 11.47
CA ARG A 29 -20.82 8.52 12.58
C ARG A 29 -19.35 8.35 12.21
N VAL A 30 -18.51 7.96 13.16
CA VAL A 30 -17.08 7.71 12.97
C VAL A 30 -16.84 6.69 11.87
N VAL A 31 -15.94 7.00 10.95
CA VAL A 31 -15.46 6.11 9.90
C VAL A 31 -14.10 5.54 10.28
N LYS A 32 -13.95 4.23 10.20
CA LYS A 32 -12.69 3.54 10.45
C LYS A 32 -11.92 3.33 9.15
N ILE A 33 -10.64 3.66 9.16
CA ILE A 33 -9.71 3.31 8.10
C ILE A 33 -8.74 2.27 8.67
N VAL A 34 -8.84 1.04 8.22
CA VAL A 34 -7.91 -0.02 8.59
C VAL A 34 -6.61 0.19 7.80
N ASN A 35 -5.50 0.33 8.51
CA ASN A 35 -4.15 0.23 7.96
C ASN A 35 -3.60 -1.16 8.31
N PRO A 36 -3.27 -2.02 7.31
CA PRO A 36 -2.86 -3.39 7.57
C PRO A 36 -1.37 -3.51 7.96
N TYR A 37 -0.75 -2.42 8.40
CA TYR A 37 0.64 -2.37 8.86
C TYR A 37 0.77 -1.78 10.25
N VAL A 38 1.94 -1.92 10.85
CA VAL A 38 2.23 -1.38 12.19
C VAL A 38 2.18 0.15 12.21
N ALA A 39 1.85 0.71 13.36
CA ALA A 39 1.96 2.15 13.58
C ALA A 39 3.40 2.65 13.33
N GLY A 40 3.52 3.84 12.75
CA GLY A 40 4.80 4.45 12.37
C GLY A 40 5.39 3.95 11.05
N SER A 41 4.74 3.00 10.36
CA SER A 41 5.11 2.68 8.97
C SER A 41 4.77 3.84 8.03
N THR A 42 5.43 3.90 6.87
CA THR A 42 5.14 4.90 5.82
C THR A 42 3.65 4.96 5.49
N THR A 43 2.99 3.80 5.37
CA THR A 43 1.55 3.72 5.08
C THR A 43 0.71 4.29 6.23
N ASP A 44 1.08 4.05 7.50
CA ASP A 44 0.36 4.58 8.67
C ASP A 44 0.42 6.12 8.72
N VAL A 45 1.60 6.68 8.47
CA VAL A 45 1.79 8.14 8.50
C VAL A 45 0.95 8.83 7.42
N LEU A 46 0.92 8.27 6.20
CA LEU A 46 0.10 8.78 5.10
C LEU A 46 -1.40 8.60 5.38
N ALA A 47 -1.81 7.44 5.93
CA ALA A 47 -3.21 7.18 6.30
C ALA A 47 -3.73 8.21 7.31
N ARG A 48 -2.94 8.56 8.33
CA ARG A 48 -3.31 9.57 9.34
C ARG A 48 -3.46 10.95 8.73
N ALA A 49 -2.56 11.36 7.85
CA ALA A 49 -2.66 12.64 7.16
C ALA A 49 -3.92 12.70 6.27
N LEU A 50 -4.25 11.63 5.55
CA LEU A 50 -5.47 11.54 4.75
C LEU A 50 -6.72 11.58 5.63
N ALA A 51 -6.74 10.83 6.75
CA ALA A 51 -7.85 10.76 7.69
C ALA A 51 -8.18 12.14 8.28
N MET A 52 -7.18 12.95 8.60
CA MET A 52 -7.37 14.35 9.07
C MET A 52 -8.06 15.19 8.00
N GLY A 53 -7.60 15.13 6.75
CA GLY A 53 -8.20 15.86 5.64
C GLY A 53 -9.64 15.41 5.34
N LEU A 54 -9.92 14.11 5.38
CA LEU A 54 -11.28 13.56 5.23
C LEU A 54 -12.19 14.01 6.36
N SER A 55 -11.70 13.98 7.61
CA SER A 55 -12.49 14.40 8.78
C SER A 55 -12.93 15.85 8.67
N SER A 56 -12.02 16.74 8.28
CA SER A 56 -12.31 18.16 8.10
C SER A 56 -13.38 18.42 7.02
N ARG A 57 -13.38 17.63 5.95
CA ARG A 57 -14.26 17.84 4.79
C ARG A 57 -15.61 17.18 4.89
N LEU A 58 -15.65 16.02 5.52
CA LEU A 58 -16.87 15.22 5.59
C LEU A 58 -17.62 15.37 6.92
N GLY A 59 -17.11 16.18 7.86
CA GLY A 59 -17.79 16.55 9.10
C GLY A 59 -17.91 15.43 10.13
N GLN A 60 -17.21 14.31 9.91
CA GLN A 60 -17.15 13.18 10.85
C GLN A 60 -15.72 12.72 11.04
N GLN A 61 -15.42 12.12 12.18
CA GLN A 61 -14.08 11.62 12.45
C GLN A 61 -13.75 10.40 11.58
N PHE A 62 -12.59 10.44 10.92
CA PHE A 62 -11.94 9.30 10.30
C PHE A 62 -10.77 8.87 11.19
N ILE A 63 -10.82 7.64 11.71
CA ILE A 63 -9.81 7.13 12.64
C ILE A 63 -9.02 5.98 12.01
N ILE A 64 -7.73 5.89 12.34
CA ILE A 64 -6.87 4.80 11.87
C ILE A 64 -6.85 3.66 12.87
N GLU A 65 -7.16 2.45 12.39
CA GLU A 65 -7.03 1.20 13.13
C GLU A 65 -5.91 0.35 12.49
N ASN A 66 -4.78 0.19 13.19
CA ASN A 66 -3.68 -0.64 12.69
C ASN A 66 -3.96 -2.12 12.96
N LYS A 67 -4.04 -2.93 11.89
CA LYS A 67 -4.25 -4.40 11.95
C LYS A 67 -3.15 -5.13 11.17
N PRO A 68 -1.90 -5.17 11.69
CA PRO A 68 -0.80 -5.82 11.01
C PRO A 68 -0.93 -7.35 11.02
N GLY A 69 -0.23 -8.00 10.10
CA GLY A 69 -0.08 -9.44 10.06
C GLY A 69 -0.18 -10.02 8.65
N ALA A 70 0.59 -11.09 8.41
CA ALA A 70 0.70 -11.77 7.12
C ALA A 70 0.90 -10.78 5.95
N GLY A 71 1.86 -9.80 6.11
CA GLY A 71 2.16 -8.78 5.11
C GLY A 71 1.02 -7.81 4.78
N GLY A 72 -0.05 -7.79 5.56
CA GLY A 72 -1.25 -6.97 5.36
C GLY A 72 -2.51 -7.77 5.06
N ALA A 73 -2.41 -9.07 4.83
CA ALA A 73 -3.57 -9.90 4.48
C ALA A 73 -4.62 -9.95 5.61
N LEU A 74 -4.20 -10.02 6.88
CA LEU A 74 -5.13 -10.10 8.01
C LEU A 74 -5.99 -8.84 8.14
N GLY A 75 -5.39 -7.67 8.08
CA GLY A 75 -6.10 -6.38 8.11
C GLY A 75 -7.04 -6.24 6.91
N THR A 76 -6.58 -6.57 5.71
CA THR A 76 -7.39 -6.55 4.49
C THR A 76 -8.60 -7.48 4.59
N ALA A 77 -8.39 -8.72 5.00
CA ALA A 77 -9.48 -9.69 5.19
C ALA A 77 -10.53 -9.21 6.23
N SER A 78 -10.11 -8.45 7.25
CA SER A 78 -11.05 -7.88 8.23
C SER A 78 -11.99 -6.84 7.63
N VAL A 79 -11.50 -6.05 6.65
CA VAL A 79 -12.32 -5.07 5.92
C VAL A 79 -13.26 -5.76 4.95
N VAL A 80 -12.74 -6.75 4.20
CA VAL A 80 -13.55 -7.52 3.22
C VAL A 80 -14.71 -8.24 3.88
N ARG A 81 -14.53 -8.74 5.11
CA ARG A 81 -15.60 -9.41 5.89
C ARG A 81 -16.53 -8.45 6.63
N GLY A 82 -16.21 -7.16 6.66
CA GLY A 82 -17.04 -6.14 7.29
C GLY A 82 -18.23 -5.72 6.44
N ASP A 83 -19.06 -4.85 7.00
CA ASP A 83 -20.20 -4.28 6.29
C ASP A 83 -19.73 -3.36 5.15
N ALA A 84 -20.41 -3.43 4.01
CA ALA A 84 -20.13 -2.59 2.85
C ALA A 84 -20.96 -1.28 2.91
N ASP A 85 -20.95 -0.62 4.05
CA ASP A 85 -21.73 0.60 4.34
C ASP A 85 -20.88 1.90 4.29
N GLY A 86 -19.59 1.76 3.95
CA GLY A 86 -18.63 2.86 3.88
C GLY A 86 -18.00 3.28 5.21
N TYR A 87 -18.37 2.67 6.34
CA TYR A 87 -17.83 3.00 7.67
C TYR A 87 -16.60 2.19 8.07
N THR A 88 -16.23 1.20 7.26
CA THR A 88 -14.95 0.49 7.40
C THR A 88 -14.25 0.46 6.05
N LEU A 89 -13.15 1.18 5.94
CA LEU A 89 -12.36 1.35 4.72
C LEU A 89 -10.98 0.74 4.90
N LEU A 90 -10.26 0.51 3.81
CA LEU A 90 -8.88 0.07 3.82
C LEU A 90 -7.98 1.17 3.25
N PHE A 91 -6.86 1.46 3.92
CA PHE A 91 -5.77 2.24 3.35
C PHE A 91 -4.52 1.36 3.25
N ALA A 92 -4.17 0.95 2.03
CA ALA A 92 -3.12 -0.04 1.83
C ALA A 92 -2.45 0.08 0.46
N PRO A 93 -1.24 -0.49 0.29
CA PRO A 93 -0.68 -0.73 -1.03
C PRO A 93 -1.53 -1.71 -1.84
N ALA A 94 -1.53 -1.55 -3.16
CA ALA A 94 -2.24 -2.40 -4.11
C ALA A 94 -1.86 -3.89 -4.01
N LEU A 95 -0.66 -4.20 -3.51
CA LEU A 95 -0.16 -5.56 -3.35
C LEU A 95 -1.10 -6.46 -2.54
N VAL A 96 -1.90 -5.90 -1.62
CA VAL A 96 -2.88 -6.70 -0.85
C VAL A 96 -3.93 -7.34 -1.76
N LEU A 97 -4.17 -6.78 -2.94
CA LEU A 97 -5.05 -7.34 -3.96
C LEU A 97 -4.27 -7.99 -5.11
N SER A 98 -3.08 -7.47 -5.47
CA SER A 98 -2.33 -7.94 -6.64
C SER A 98 -1.35 -9.07 -6.32
N VAL A 99 -1.00 -9.32 -5.07
CA VAL A 99 -0.03 -10.36 -4.68
C VAL A 99 -0.69 -11.44 -3.81
N TYR A 100 -1.24 -11.06 -2.66
CA TYR A 100 -1.70 -12.04 -1.67
C TYR A 100 -2.73 -13.04 -2.17
N PRO A 101 -3.81 -12.64 -2.88
CA PRO A 101 -4.79 -13.61 -3.38
C PRO A 101 -4.24 -14.58 -4.43
N GLN A 102 -3.13 -14.20 -5.10
CA GLN A 102 -2.48 -15.05 -6.09
C GLN A 102 -1.44 -15.98 -5.46
N ALA A 103 -0.73 -15.51 -4.44
CA ALA A 103 0.35 -16.25 -3.78
C ALA A 103 -0.15 -17.20 -2.70
N ARG A 104 -1.32 -16.94 -2.11
CA ARG A 104 -1.83 -17.67 -0.94
C ARG A 104 -3.29 -18.05 -1.12
N LYS A 105 -3.56 -19.36 -1.11
CA LYS A 105 -4.93 -19.91 -1.17
C LYS A 105 -5.76 -19.52 0.07
N ASP A 106 -5.11 -19.26 1.20
CA ASP A 106 -5.69 -18.89 2.49
C ASP A 106 -5.78 -17.38 2.72
N ALA A 107 -5.61 -16.56 1.69
CA ALA A 107 -5.73 -15.10 1.81
C ALA A 107 -7.09 -14.64 2.38
N GLY A 108 -8.14 -15.46 2.20
CA GLY A 108 -9.48 -15.22 2.75
C GLY A 108 -10.30 -14.15 2.01
N TYR A 109 -9.80 -13.69 0.86
CA TYR A 109 -10.48 -12.75 -0.04
C TYR A 109 -9.93 -12.86 -1.48
N LYS A 110 -10.70 -12.33 -2.45
CA LYS A 110 -10.33 -12.27 -3.88
C LYS A 110 -9.79 -10.89 -4.26
N PRO A 111 -9.10 -10.75 -5.42
CA PRO A 111 -8.62 -9.45 -5.91
C PRO A 111 -9.72 -8.41 -6.13
N ASP A 112 -10.95 -8.83 -6.41
CA ASP A 112 -12.13 -7.99 -6.67
C ASP A 112 -12.98 -7.69 -5.43
N ALA A 113 -12.54 -8.15 -4.25
CA ALA A 113 -13.28 -7.95 -3.00
C ALA A 113 -13.33 -6.49 -2.52
N LEU A 114 -12.42 -5.65 -3.00
CA LEU A 114 -12.35 -4.22 -2.70
C LEU A 114 -12.34 -3.41 -4.00
N VAL A 115 -12.90 -2.20 -3.92
CA VAL A 115 -12.86 -1.22 -5.00
C VAL A 115 -11.99 -0.03 -4.62
N PRO A 116 -11.13 0.48 -5.53
CA PRO A 116 -10.41 1.72 -5.35
C PRO A 116 -11.33 2.92 -5.14
N VAL A 117 -10.99 3.78 -4.18
CA VAL A 117 -11.62 5.09 -3.97
C VAL A 117 -10.73 6.19 -4.52
N CYS A 118 -9.44 6.14 -4.19
CA CYS A 118 -8.41 7.04 -4.69
C CYS A 118 -7.02 6.46 -4.40
N GLN A 119 -6.09 6.62 -5.32
CA GLN A 119 -4.67 6.42 -5.06
C GLN A 119 -4.10 7.70 -4.43
N THR A 120 -3.28 7.56 -3.42
CA THR A 120 -2.66 8.73 -2.76
C THR A 120 -1.18 8.55 -2.46
N PHE A 121 -0.59 7.42 -2.84
CA PHE A 121 0.85 7.25 -2.74
C PHE A 121 1.41 6.32 -3.82
N THR A 122 2.68 6.55 -4.13
CA THR A 122 3.52 5.68 -4.96
C THR A 122 4.87 5.57 -4.27
N ASN A 123 5.26 4.36 -3.85
CA ASN A 123 6.51 4.15 -3.14
C ASN A 123 7.59 3.64 -4.09
N ALA A 124 8.78 4.20 -3.98
CA ALA A 124 10.00 3.56 -4.44
C ALA A 124 10.58 2.68 -3.32
N MET A 125 11.23 1.58 -3.69
CA MET A 125 11.96 0.73 -2.75
C MET A 125 13.43 1.11 -2.78
N ALA A 126 14.10 0.97 -1.65
CA ALA A 126 15.51 1.28 -1.48
C ALA A 126 16.30 0.08 -0.99
N LEU A 127 17.52 -0.07 -1.49
CA LEU A 127 18.59 -0.82 -0.85
C LEU A 127 19.35 0.12 0.08
N ALA A 128 19.29 -0.13 1.38
CA ALA A 128 19.93 0.68 2.41
C ALA A 128 20.91 -0.14 3.25
N VAL A 129 22.01 0.49 3.62
CA VAL A 129 23.01 -0.07 4.55
C VAL A 129 23.26 0.92 5.68
N ALA A 130 23.78 0.46 6.81
CA ALA A 130 24.23 1.38 7.87
C ALA A 130 25.27 2.37 7.30
N GLN A 131 25.30 3.62 7.78
CA GLN A 131 26.20 4.65 7.27
C GLN A 131 27.67 4.25 7.34
N GLY A 132 28.06 3.49 8.37
CA GLY A 132 29.43 2.98 8.56
C GLY A 132 29.75 1.68 7.81
N SER A 133 28.80 1.13 7.01
CA SER A 133 29.00 -0.11 6.26
C SER A 133 30.18 0.02 5.27
N PRO A 134 30.99 -1.04 5.08
CA PRO A 134 31.97 -1.10 3.98
C PRO A 134 31.32 -1.18 2.60
N ILE A 135 30.04 -1.62 2.52
CA ILE A 135 29.24 -1.66 1.28
C ILE A 135 28.76 -0.24 0.99
N LYS A 136 29.20 0.34 -0.11
CA LYS A 136 28.89 1.73 -0.51
C LYS A 136 28.04 1.83 -1.75
N THR A 137 28.03 0.77 -2.57
CA THR A 137 27.35 0.68 -3.87
C THR A 137 26.64 -0.67 -4.01
N VAL A 138 25.77 -0.80 -5.00
CA VAL A 138 25.19 -2.10 -5.38
C VAL A 138 26.29 -3.05 -5.88
N ALA A 139 27.32 -2.53 -6.56
CA ALA A 139 28.44 -3.34 -7.01
C ALA A 139 29.23 -3.94 -5.84
N ASP A 140 29.45 -3.19 -4.74
CA ASP A 140 30.10 -3.71 -3.53
C ASP A 140 29.26 -4.82 -2.89
N LEU A 141 27.92 -4.63 -2.81
CA LEU A 141 27.00 -5.64 -2.29
C LEU A 141 27.07 -6.94 -3.09
N VAL A 142 27.02 -6.83 -4.42
CA VAL A 142 27.10 -7.98 -5.33
C VAL A 142 28.45 -8.69 -5.22
N ALA A 143 29.56 -7.93 -5.17
CA ALA A 143 30.90 -8.49 -5.01
C ALA A 143 31.04 -9.25 -3.68
N ALA A 144 30.60 -8.65 -2.56
CA ALA A 144 30.63 -9.29 -1.26
C ALA A 144 29.78 -10.56 -1.19
N ALA A 145 28.58 -10.54 -1.78
CA ALA A 145 27.69 -11.70 -1.83
C ALA A 145 28.25 -12.83 -2.71
N LYS A 146 28.93 -12.49 -3.81
CA LYS A 146 29.61 -13.50 -4.66
C LYS A 146 30.83 -14.12 -4.01
N GLN A 147 31.58 -13.33 -3.21
CA GLN A 147 32.73 -13.86 -2.49
C GLN A 147 32.34 -14.87 -1.40
N LYS A 148 31.22 -14.64 -0.72
CA LYS A 148 30.72 -15.48 0.39
C LYS A 148 29.21 -15.67 0.26
N PRO A 149 28.74 -16.57 -0.62
CA PRO A 149 27.32 -16.82 -0.81
C PRO A 149 26.61 -17.20 0.49
N GLY A 150 25.50 -16.53 0.81
CA GLY A 150 24.69 -16.76 2.01
C GLY A 150 25.32 -16.27 3.33
N ALA A 151 26.47 -15.59 3.31
CA ALA A 151 27.07 -15.02 4.51
C ALA A 151 26.43 -13.69 4.92
N LEU A 152 26.02 -12.87 3.93
CA LEU A 152 25.30 -11.63 4.18
C LEU A 152 23.83 -11.92 4.50
N ASN A 153 23.20 -11.00 5.23
CA ASN A 153 21.77 -11.02 5.49
C ASN A 153 21.09 -9.72 5.04
N TYR A 154 19.81 -9.81 4.68
CA TYR A 154 19.00 -8.64 4.43
C TYR A 154 17.69 -8.67 5.21
N GLY A 155 17.25 -7.49 5.66
CA GLY A 155 15.97 -7.32 6.35
C GLY A 155 14.90 -6.70 5.46
N HIS A 156 13.64 -7.09 5.69
CA HIS A 156 12.46 -6.51 5.06
C HIS A 156 11.23 -6.60 5.98
N GLN A 157 10.19 -5.85 5.68
CA GLN A 157 9.00 -5.69 6.54
C GLN A 157 7.99 -6.85 6.53
N GLY A 158 8.35 -7.99 5.97
CA GLY A 158 7.51 -9.19 5.93
C GLY A 158 7.48 -9.87 4.56
N VAL A 159 7.22 -11.16 4.58
CA VAL A 159 7.14 -12.00 3.37
C VAL A 159 6.02 -11.52 2.44
N LEU A 160 6.25 -11.56 1.12
CA LEU A 160 5.34 -11.10 0.07
C LEU A 160 5.08 -9.57 0.05
N THR A 161 5.79 -8.78 0.86
CA THR A 161 5.76 -7.31 0.73
C THR A 161 6.58 -6.86 -0.48
N ILE A 162 6.35 -5.63 -0.98
CA ILE A 162 7.12 -5.15 -2.13
C ILE A 162 8.62 -5.08 -1.85
N PRO A 163 9.10 -4.62 -0.67
CA PRO A 163 10.53 -4.69 -0.36
C PRO A 163 11.13 -6.10 -0.44
N HIS A 164 10.39 -7.12 0.04
CA HIS A 164 10.81 -8.51 -0.11
C HIS A 164 10.88 -8.93 -1.57
N LEU A 165 9.79 -8.74 -2.34
CA LEU A 165 9.74 -9.13 -3.75
C LEU A 165 10.79 -8.39 -4.60
N ALA A 166 11.03 -7.11 -4.31
CA ALA A 166 12.08 -6.32 -4.97
C ALA A 166 13.48 -6.92 -4.75
N MET A 167 13.75 -7.31 -3.50
CA MET A 167 15.04 -7.92 -3.16
C MET A 167 15.18 -9.29 -3.79
N GLU A 168 14.17 -10.14 -3.73
CA GLU A 168 14.21 -11.46 -4.35
C GLU A 168 14.42 -11.40 -5.87
N GLU A 169 13.73 -10.46 -6.56
CA GLU A 169 13.93 -10.21 -7.98
C GLU A 169 15.37 -9.72 -8.27
N PHE A 170 15.91 -8.86 -7.39
CA PHE A 170 17.30 -8.40 -7.48
C PHE A 170 18.31 -9.54 -7.27
N LEU A 171 18.12 -10.37 -6.23
CA LEU A 171 18.99 -11.52 -5.95
C LEU A 171 19.05 -12.48 -7.15
N GLN A 172 17.89 -12.74 -7.74
CA GLN A 172 17.80 -13.59 -8.94
C GLN A 172 18.49 -12.97 -10.16
N THR A 173 18.24 -11.67 -10.42
CA THR A 173 18.82 -10.94 -11.56
C THR A 173 20.34 -10.80 -11.42
N ALA A 174 20.84 -10.56 -10.21
CA ALA A 174 22.27 -10.44 -9.91
C ALA A 174 22.98 -11.80 -9.74
N GLN A 175 22.21 -12.91 -9.68
CA GLN A 175 22.70 -14.26 -9.42
C GLN A 175 23.54 -14.34 -8.14
N ILE A 176 23.01 -13.78 -7.03
CA ILE A 176 23.64 -13.75 -5.71
C ILE A 176 22.73 -14.39 -4.66
N ASN A 177 23.33 -14.82 -3.55
CA ASN A 177 22.63 -15.37 -2.40
C ASN A 177 22.92 -14.55 -1.16
N ILE A 178 21.87 -13.93 -0.60
CA ILE A 178 21.88 -13.17 0.66
C ILE A 178 20.72 -13.72 1.51
N LYS A 179 20.98 -13.98 2.79
CA LYS A 179 20.01 -14.61 3.68
C LYS A 179 18.85 -13.66 3.99
N ASP A 180 17.64 -14.13 3.80
CA ASP A 180 16.40 -13.42 4.13
C ASP A 180 16.12 -13.39 5.64
N ILE A 181 15.78 -12.19 6.18
CA ILE A 181 15.36 -11.98 7.58
C ILE A 181 14.07 -11.15 7.60
N PRO A 182 12.90 -11.80 7.76
CA PRO A 182 11.62 -11.09 7.80
C PRO A 182 11.35 -10.46 9.16
N PHE A 183 10.85 -9.21 9.15
CA PHE A 183 10.44 -8.46 10.34
C PHE A 183 8.93 -8.17 10.31
N ARG A 184 8.38 -7.78 11.48
CA ARG A 184 6.97 -7.36 11.60
C ARG A 184 6.78 -5.86 11.32
N GLY A 185 7.52 -5.30 10.37
CA GLY A 185 7.39 -3.89 9.95
C GLY A 185 8.71 -3.15 9.82
N GLU A 186 8.68 -2.03 9.10
CA GLU A 186 9.84 -1.19 8.77
C GLU A 186 10.63 -0.68 9.98
N PRO A 187 9.99 -0.23 11.09
CA PRO A 187 10.74 0.29 12.22
C PRO A 187 11.71 -0.72 12.85
N LEU A 188 11.32 -2.00 12.88
CA LEU A 188 12.18 -3.07 13.41
C LEU A 188 13.36 -3.35 12.47
N VAL A 189 13.12 -3.34 11.15
CA VAL A 189 14.19 -3.47 10.15
C VAL A 189 15.21 -2.35 10.32
N MET A 190 14.75 -1.10 10.45
CA MET A 190 15.60 0.07 10.64
C MET A 190 16.43 -0.04 11.93
N THR A 191 15.82 -0.47 13.02
CA THR A 191 16.54 -0.67 14.31
C THR A 191 17.66 -1.68 14.17
N ASP A 192 17.43 -2.79 13.49
CA ASP A 192 18.44 -3.86 13.33
C ASP A 192 19.51 -3.47 12.30
N LEU A 193 19.16 -2.71 11.27
CA LEU A 193 20.13 -2.16 10.32
C LEU A 193 21.08 -1.16 10.99
N LEU A 194 20.55 -0.23 11.78
CA LEU A 194 21.34 0.75 12.52
C LEU A 194 22.18 0.10 13.63
N GLY A 195 21.69 -1.00 14.21
CA GLY A 195 22.39 -1.81 15.20
C GLY A 195 23.47 -2.75 14.62
N GLY A 196 23.65 -2.78 13.29
CA GLY A 196 24.64 -3.63 12.62
C GLY A 196 24.30 -5.13 12.64
N ARG A 197 23.05 -5.50 12.94
CA ARG A 197 22.57 -6.89 12.87
C ARG A 197 22.14 -7.29 11.46
N LEU A 198 21.90 -6.31 10.59
CA LEU A 198 21.64 -6.50 9.17
C LEU A 198 22.78 -5.89 8.35
N ASP A 199 23.19 -6.59 7.30
CA ASP A 199 24.17 -6.09 6.34
C ASP A 199 23.56 -5.10 5.36
N VAL A 200 22.31 -5.37 4.93
CA VAL A 200 21.53 -4.55 4.02
C VAL A 200 20.05 -4.64 4.39
N ALA A 201 19.27 -3.64 4.03
CA ALA A 201 17.82 -3.66 4.14
C ALA A 201 17.16 -3.29 2.82
N SER A 202 16.06 -3.97 2.51
CA SER A 202 15.12 -3.56 1.47
C SER A 202 13.92 -2.89 2.15
N LEU A 203 13.74 -1.59 1.90
CA LEU A 203 12.79 -0.73 2.62
C LEU A 203 12.02 0.15 1.63
N VAL A 204 10.90 0.69 2.06
CA VAL A 204 10.29 1.85 1.39
C VAL A 204 11.25 3.03 1.51
N LEU A 205 11.53 3.70 0.40
CA LEU A 205 12.53 4.80 0.35
C LEU A 205 12.27 5.88 1.41
N GLY A 206 10.99 6.24 1.63
CA GLY A 206 10.58 7.21 2.65
C GLY A 206 11.01 6.86 4.07
N THR A 207 11.14 5.58 4.40
CA THR A 207 11.60 5.12 5.72
C THR A 207 13.06 5.49 5.98
N THR A 208 13.86 5.72 4.94
CA THR A 208 15.28 6.09 5.06
C THR A 208 15.49 7.59 5.32
N THR A 209 14.46 8.41 5.11
CA THR A 209 14.55 9.87 5.26
C THR A 209 14.88 10.27 6.71
N GLY A 210 15.95 11.03 6.88
CA GLY A 210 16.40 11.48 8.21
C GLY A 210 17.06 10.40 9.08
N GLN A 211 17.27 9.20 8.53
CA GLN A 211 17.95 8.11 9.22
C GLN A 211 19.45 8.09 8.91
N ASN A 212 20.26 7.57 9.84
CA ASN A 212 21.71 7.44 9.67
C ASN A 212 22.08 6.20 8.83
N VAL A 213 21.54 6.13 7.62
CA VAL A 213 21.77 5.06 6.66
C VAL A 213 22.26 5.62 5.32
N ARG A 214 22.91 4.78 4.55
CA ARG A 214 23.24 5.06 3.15
C ARG A 214 22.30 4.27 2.23
N VAL A 215 21.58 4.96 1.36
CA VAL A 215 20.85 4.35 0.26
C VAL A 215 21.85 4.10 -0.88
N ILE A 216 22.06 2.85 -1.23
CA ILE A 216 23.02 2.43 -2.27
C ILE A 216 22.36 2.22 -3.63
N GLY A 217 21.03 2.15 -3.69
CA GLY A 217 20.26 2.02 -4.92
C GLY A 217 18.77 2.16 -4.67
N VAL A 218 18.06 2.68 -5.66
CA VAL A 218 16.59 2.79 -5.65
C VAL A 218 16.01 1.88 -6.72
N PHE A 219 15.03 1.07 -6.37
CA PHE A 219 14.28 0.26 -7.33
C PHE A 219 13.24 1.12 -8.04
N ALA A 220 13.64 1.74 -9.12
CA ALA A 220 12.80 2.61 -9.94
C ALA A 220 13.34 2.67 -11.38
N GLU A 221 12.49 3.09 -12.33
CA GLU A 221 12.87 3.30 -13.73
C GLU A 221 13.84 4.49 -13.90
N THR A 222 13.62 5.53 -13.10
CA THR A 222 14.43 6.76 -13.09
C THR A 222 14.77 7.15 -11.67
N ARG A 223 15.80 7.99 -11.48
CA ARG A 223 16.18 8.49 -10.14
C ARG A 223 15.03 9.20 -9.45
N HIS A 224 14.91 8.96 -8.16
CA HIS A 224 13.84 9.57 -7.36
C HIS A 224 14.14 11.05 -7.12
N PRO A 225 13.18 11.98 -7.34
CA PRO A 225 13.42 13.43 -7.21
C PRO A 225 13.93 13.86 -5.83
N ALA A 226 13.53 13.18 -4.75
CA ALA A 226 14.03 13.46 -3.40
C ALA A 226 15.42 12.88 -3.11
N PHE A 227 15.96 12.02 -4.00
CA PHE A 227 17.26 11.38 -3.89
C PHE A 227 18.01 11.41 -5.25
N PRO A 228 18.25 12.59 -5.83
CA PRO A 228 18.78 12.72 -7.20
C PRO A 228 20.19 12.15 -7.37
N ASP A 229 20.96 12.10 -6.29
CA ASP A 229 22.33 11.59 -6.29
C ASP A 229 22.41 10.06 -6.14
N VAL A 230 21.30 9.41 -5.77
CA VAL A 230 21.26 7.95 -5.62
C VAL A 230 20.88 7.30 -6.95
N PRO A 231 21.74 6.47 -7.55
CA PRO A 231 21.43 5.79 -8.80
C PRO A 231 20.33 4.76 -8.60
N THR A 232 19.55 4.49 -9.65
CA THR A 232 18.63 3.35 -9.61
C THR A 232 19.40 2.03 -9.69
N VAL A 233 18.78 0.96 -9.21
CA VAL A 233 19.31 -0.41 -9.37
C VAL A 233 19.42 -0.76 -10.85
N LYS A 234 18.51 -0.23 -11.69
CA LYS A 234 18.53 -0.37 -13.15
C LYS A 234 19.72 0.33 -13.80
N GLU A 235 20.04 1.57 -13.41
CA GLU A 235 21.24 2.28 -13.87
C GLU A 235 22.54 1.53 -13.52
N GLN A 236 22.51 0.73 -12.45
CA GLN A 236 23.63 -0.10 -12.02
C GLN A 236 23.65 -1.50 -12.67
N GLY A 237 22.82 -1.73 -13.70
CA GLY A 237 22.85 -2.92 -14.55
C GLY A 237 21.85 -4.01 -14.18
N TYR A 238 20.92 -3.77 -13.24
CA TYR A 238 19.93 -4.74 -12.81
C TYR A 238 18.51 -4.21 -13.06
N ASP A 239 17.83 -4.75 -14.07
CA ASP A 239 16.47 -4.31 -14.48
C ASP A 239 15.40 -4.80 -13.51
N VAL A 240 15.34 -4.15 -12.34
CA VAL A 240 14.38 -4.43 -11.26
C VAL A 240 13.73 -3.11 -10.83
N SER A 241 12.44 -2.96 -11.12
CA SER A 241 11.66 -1.77 -10.77
C SER A 241 10.23 -2.13 -10.37
N PRO A 242 10.03 -2.72 -9.17
CA PRO A 242 8.73 -3.14 -8.72
C PRO A 242 7.80 -1.94 -8.51
N ALA A 243 6.60 -2.01 -9.05
CA ALA A 243 5.58 -1.01 -8.77
C ALA A 243 5.05 -1.18 -7.34
N SER A 244 5.01 -0.07 -6.58
CA SER A 244 4.36 0.01 -5.30
C SER A 244 3.54 1.29 -5.24
N PHE A 245 2.24 1.16 -5.18
CA PHE A 245 1.29 2.26 -5.11
C PHE A 245 0.09 1.83 -4.29
N GLY A 246 -0.71 2.76 -3.84
CA GLY A 246 -1.88 2.45 -3.04
C GLY A 246 -2.63 3.68 -2.59
N GLY A 247 -3.62 3.46 -1.75
CA GLY A 247 -4.48 4.50 -1.26
C GLY A 247 -5.70 3.95 -0.53
N LEU A 248 -6.80 4.69 -0.63
CA LEU A 248 -8.06 4.35 0.01
C LEU A 248 -8.87 3.40 -0.86
N MET A 249 -9.40 2.34 -0.25
CA MET A 249 -10.24 1.32 -0.86
C MET A 249 -11.45 1.04 0.04
N ALA A 250 -12.54 0.59 -0.56
CA ALA A 250 -13.77 0.19 0.15
C ALA A 250 -14.19 -1.23 -0.24
N PRO A 251 -15.00 -1.94 0.56
CA PRO A 251 -15.64 -3.18 0.15
C PRO A 251 -16.37 -3.03 -1.18
N ALA A 252 -16.30 -4.03 -2.06
CA ALA A 252 -16.82 -3.94 -3.43
C ALA A 252 -18.32 -3.65 -3.51
N ALA A 253 -19.09 -4.08 -2.51
CA ALA A 253 -20.53 -3.85 -2.43
C ALA A 253 -20.90 -2.47 -1.81
N THR A 254 -19.94 -1.60 -1.51
CA THR A 254 -20.21 -0.26 -0.97
C THR A 254 -21.01 0.57 -1.99
N PRO A 255 -22.12 1.21 -1.60
CA PRO A 255 -22.98 1.97 -2.51
C PRO A 255 -22.22 3.06 -3.29
N ALA A 256 -22.50 3.15 -4.60
CA ALA A 256 -21.82 4.10 -5.49
C ALA A 256 -21.87 5.57 -5.02
N PRO A 257 -22.96 6.10 -4.44
CA PRO A 257 -22.97 7.47 -3.90
C PRO A 257 -22.00 7.69 -2.75
N ILE A 258 -21.79 6.66 -1.91
CA ILE A 258 -20.80 6.70 -0.81
C ILE A 258 -19.39 6.73 -1.38
N ILE A 259 -19.09 5.86 -2.36
CA ILE A 259 -17.79 5.85 -3.06
C ILE A 259 -17.51 7.21 -3.69
N ALA A 260 -18.48 7.82 -4.39
CA ALA A 260 -18.33 9.12 -5.02
C ALA A 260 -18.04 10.23 -4.00
N LYS A 261 -18.72 10.22 -2.85
CA LYS A 261 -18.48 11.20 -1.76
C LYS A 261 -17.09 11.03 -1.14
N LEU A 262 -16.69 9.78 -0.88
CA LEU A 262 -15.33 9.46 -0.40
C LEU A 262 -14.26 9.87 -1.41
N ALA A 263 -14.45 9.60 -2.71
CA ALA A 263 -13.52 9.96 -3.77
C ALA A 263 -13.33 11.48 -3.87
N THR A 264 -14.43 12.25 -3.82
CA THR A 264 -14.37 13.72 -3.80
C THR A 264 -13.62 14.23 -2.57
N GLY A 265 -13.92 13.70 -1.39
CA GLY A 265 -13.23 14.04 -0.15
C GLY A 265 -11.74 13.69 -0.20
N CYS A 266 -11.40 12.53 -0.74
CA CYS A 266 -10.02 12.08 -0.89
C CYS A 266 -9.22 12.96 -1.86
N ALA A 267 -9.78 13.29 -3.02
CA ALA A 267 -9.14 14.15 -4.01
C ALA A 267 -8.78 15.53 -3.44
N ALA A 268 -9.64 16.07 -2.57
CA ALA A 268 -9.38 17.31 -1.88
C ALA A 268 -8.37 17.14 -0.74
N ALA A 269 -8.50 16.09 0.10
CA ALA A 269 -7.61 15.81 1.22
C ALA A 269 -6.16 15.52 0.79
N ALA A 270 -5.97 14.86 -0.35
CA ALA A 270 -4.63 14.60 -0.91
C ALA A 270 -3.88 15.87 -1.35
N LYS A 271 -4.58 17.00 -1.48
CA LYS A 271 -4.00 18.31 -1.83
C LYS A 271 -3.79 19.22 -0.62
N ASP A 272 -4.18 18.80 0.58
CA ASP A 272 -3.97 19.58 1.79
C ASP A 272 -2.49 19.72 2.12
N ASP A 273 -2.10 20.88 2.65
CA ASP A 273 -0.73 21.14 3.06
C ASP A 273 -0.20 20.08 4.02
N MET A 274 -1.04 19.58 4.92
CA MET A 274 -0.69 18.50 5.83
C MET A 274 -0.36 17.22 5.07
N TYR A 275 -1.20 16.81 4.11
CA TYR A 275 -0.95 15.61 3.30
C TYR A 275 0.28 15.80 2.42
N VAL A 276 0.37 16.89 1.69
CA VAL A 276 1.50 17.22 0.80
C VAL A 276 2.83 17.24 1.56
N THR A 277 2.86 17.87 2.74
CA THR A 277 4.06 17.93 3.59
C THR A 277 4.45 16.52 4.07
N THR A 278 3.46 15.73 4.48
CA THR A 278 3.67 14.35 4.92
C THR A 278 4.16 13.47 3.77
N ALA A 279 3.54 13.60 2.59
CA ALA A 279 3.93 12.89 1.38
C ALA A 279 5.39 13.19 0.98
N LYS A 280 5.81 14.46 1.02
CA LYS A 280 7.20 14.86 0.77
C LYS A 280 8.17 14.23 1.76
N ARG A 281 7.84 14.23 3.06
CA ARG A 281 8.67 13.58 4.11
C ARG A 281 8.75 12.07 3.92
N ALA A 282 7.69 11.46 3.40
CA ALA A 282 7.62 10.05 3.05
C ALA A 282 8.22 9.73 1.67
N ALA A 283 8.97 10.67 1.07
CA ALA A 283 9.57 10.55 -0.26
C ALA A 283 8.57 10.10 -1.32
N GLN A 284 7.37 10.70 -1.33
CA GLN A 284 6.41 10.47 -2.41
C GLN A 284 6.76 11.33 -3.63
N PRO A 285 6.63 10.83 -4.87
CA PRO A 285 6.77 11.64 -6.08
C PRO A 285 5.62 12.68 -6.16
N ASN A 286 5.79 13.69 -7.00
CA ASN A 286 4.78 14.76 -7.12
C ASN A 286 3.45 14.29 -7.75
N ASP A 287 3.47 13.17 -8.48
CA ASP A 287 2.35 12.55 -9.20
C ASP A 287 1.77 11.34 -8.46
N TYR A 288 1.77 11.35 -7.15
CA TYR A 288 1.31 10.23 -6.32
C TYR A 288 -0.22 10.01 -6.34
N TYR A 289 -1.00 11.02 -6.76
CA TYR A 289 -2.46 10.96 -6.74
C TYR A 289 -3.03 10.50 -8.07
N ASP A 290 -3.94 9.51 -8.01
CA ASP A 290 -4.81 9.10 -9.09
C ASP A 290 -6.26 8.98 -8.59
N ASP A 291 -7.24 9.24 -9.46
CA ASP A 291 -8.64 8.99 -9.15
C ASP A 291 -8.98 7.49 -9.11
N ALA A 292 -10.23 7.16 -8.77
CA ALA A 292 -10.69 5.78 -8.63
C ALA A 292 -10.53 4.99 -9.94
N ALA A 293 -10.77 5.61 -11.09
CA ALA A 293 -10.72 4.95 -12.41
C ALA A 293 -9.26 4.64 -12.81
N ALA A 294 -8.38 5.62 -12.67
CA ALA A 294 -6.95 5.45 -12.96
C ALA A 294 -6.32 4.44 -12.00
N PHE A 295 -6.65 4.50 -10.70
CA PHE A 295 -6.19 3.53 -9.72
C PHE A 295 -6.67 2.11 -10.03
N LYS A 296 -7.93 1.93 -10.44
CA LYS A 296 -8.46 0.63 -10.85
C LYS A 296 -7.70 0.06 -12.05
N GLN A 297 -7.50 0.84 -13.10
CA GLN A 297 -6.74 0.42 -14.28
C GLN A 297 -5.29 0.05 -13.93
N ARG A 298 -4.66 0.83 -13.04
CA ARG A 298 -3.29 0.54 -12.58
C ARG A 298 -3.24 -0.76 -11.79
N LEU A 299 -4.22 -1.00 -10.89
CA LEU A 299 -4.34 -2.23 -10.12
C LEU A 299 -4.52 -3.45 -11.03
N GLU A 300 -5.40 -3.38 -12.03
CA GLU A 300 -5.64 -4.48 -12.99
C GLU A 300 -4.35 -4.84 -13.75
N ARG A 301 -3.57 -3.84 -14.20
CA ARG A 301 -2.25 -4.08 -14.81
C ARG A 301 -1.26 -4.70 -13.83
N ASP A 302 -1.26 -4.24 -12.57
CA ASP A 302 -0.36 -4.76 -11.54
C ASP A 302 -0.65 -6.22 -11.18
N ILE A 303 -1.94 -6.60 -11.11
CA ILE A 303 -2.35 -8.01 -10.91
C ILE A 303 -1.71 -8.92 -11.98
N GLY A 304 -1.78 -8.52 -13.25
CA GLY A 304 -1.19 -9.30 -14.34
C GLY A 304 0.35 -9.38 -14.27
N ARG A 305 1.02 -8.27 -13.93
CA ARG A 305 2.48 -8.24 -13.78
C ARG A 305 2.95 -9.09 -12.60
N LYS A 306 2.29 -8.98 -11.45
CA LYS A 306 2.64 -9.73 -10.23
C LYS A 306 2.43 -11.24 -10.41
N ALA A 307 1.45 -11.67 -11.18
CA ALA A 307 1.30 -13.08 -11.54
C ALA A 307 2.58 -13.65 -12.15
N THR A 308 3.23 -12.89 -13.05
CA THR A 308 4.50 -13.29 -13.66
C THR A 308 5.67 -13.27 -12.66
N VAL A 309 5.74 -12.26 -11.78
CA VAL A 309 6.80 -12.19 -10.76
C VAL A 309 6.70 -13.38 -9.80
N LEU A 310 5.49 -13.71 -9.34
CA LEU A 310 5.25 -14.80 -8.41
C LEU A 310 5.62 -16.18 -8.96
N THR A 311 5.65 -16.37 -10.28
CA THR A 311 6.15 -17.64 -10.87
C THR A 311 7.68 -17.76 -10.82
N ARG A 312 8.39 -16.66 -10.65
CA ARG A 312 9.86 -16.60 -10.65
C ARG A 312 10.45 -16.61 -9.25
N VAL A 313 9.77 -15.96 -8.31
CA VAL A 313 10.21 -15.88 -6.91
C VAL A 313 9.84 -17.17 -6.19
N LYS A 314 10.83 -17.88 -5.66
CA LYS A 314 10.58 -19.04 -4.77
C LYS A 314 10.08 -18.47 -3.43
N ILE A 315 8.78 -18.55 -3.21
CA ILE A 315 8.17 -18.21 -1.94
C ILE A 315 7.99 -19.53 -1.20
N ASP A 316 8.79 -19.76 -0.18
CA ASP A 316 8.52 -20.86 0.74
C ASP A 316 7.20 -20.58 1.47
N PRO A 317 6.24 -21.52 1.48
CA PRO A 317 4.89 -21.31 1.99
C PRO A 317 4.83 -21.06 3.50
#